data_263ab978f900f7e07ff4a17b7ca4a0a7
#
_entry.id   263ab978f900f7e07ff4a17b7ca4a0a7
#
_cell.length_a   1.000
_cell.length_b   1.000
_cell.length_c   1.000
_cell.angle_alpha   90.00
_cell.angle_beta   90.00
_cell.angle_gamma   90.00
#
_symmetry.space_group_name_H-M   'P 1'
#
loop_
_entity.id
_entity.type
_entity.pdbx_description
1 polymer ?
#
loop_
_entity_poly.entity_id
_entity_poly.type
_entity_poly.pdbx_seq_one_letter_code
_entity_poly.pdbx_strand_id
1 'polypeptide(L)'
;MSLKCGIVGLPNVGKSTLFNCLSNAKAQSANFPFCTIEPNVGVISVPDDRLTKLVEMCNPKSTVPATVEIVDIAGLVKGASKGEGLGNKFLANIRETDAILHVLRCFDDDNITHVDATVDPVRDMEVINYELQLKDLETVEARLAKTEKAAKAGGDKNAKMQLEVLKAYKDALEKGEPARSVKIEGKEEEKFARELFLLTNKPVLYVCNVDDASAVEGNKYVEAVRKAIEKEDADLLIVAAKTESEIAELDTYEERQEFLEEIGLKESGVNRLIRAAYSLLDLQTYFTAGPDEVRAWTFLRGTKAPQAAGIIHTDFEKGFIRAEVIKYDDFVSLGSEAAVKEAGKM
;
A
#
# COMPACT_ATOMS: atom_id res chain seq x y z
N MET A 1 -6.58 -1.46 14.07
CA MET A 1 -5.48 -0.53 13.68
C MET A 1 -5.62 -0.31 12.19
N SER A 2 -5.54 0.91 11.75
CA SER A 2 -5.51 1.24 10.32
C SER A 2 -4.13 0.90 9.77
N LEU A 3 -4.07 0.19 8.64
CA LEU A 3 -2.81 -0.14 7.97
C LEU A 3 -2.39 1.02 7.07
N LYS A 4 -1.07 1.25 6.97
CA LYS A 4 -0.50 2.44 6.32
C LYS A 4 0.50 2.07 5.23
N CYS A 5 0.38 2.74 4.07
CA CYS A 5 1.43 2.74 3.05
C CYS A 5 2.34 3.95 3.21
N GLY A 6 3.65 3.75 3.20
CA GLY A 6 4.62 4.84 3.15
C GLY A 6 5.07 5.13 1.73
N ILE A 7 4.97 6.38 1.27
CA ILE A 7 5.58 6.78 0.00
C ILE A 7 7.04 7.12 0.25
N VAL A 8 7.93 6.43 -0.45
CA VAL A 8 9.38 6.67 -0.40
C VAL A 8 9.93 6.95 -1.79
N GLY A 9 11.07 7.60 -1.87
CA GLY A 9 11.79 7.88 -3.12
C GLY A 9 12.88 8.92 -2.90
N LEU A 10 13.80 9.02 -3.83
CA LEU A 10 14.83 10.06 -3.82
C LEU A 10 14.20 11.46 -3.98
N PRO A 11 14.94 12.54 -3.70
CA PRO A 11 14.49 13.89 -4.02
C PRO A 11 14.16 14.06 -5.51
N ASN A 12 13.16 14.88 -5.82
CA ASN A 12 12.78 15.28 -7.19
C ASN A 12 12.29 14.14 -8.12
N VAL A 13 11.82 13.02 -7.55
CA VAL A 13 11.19 11.92 -8.32
C VAL A 13 9.69 12.11 -8.58
N GLY A 14 9.09 13.21 -8.08
CA GLY A 14 7.64 13.47 -8.18
C GLY A 14 6.81 12.98 -6.98
N LYS A 15 7.45 12.56 -5.89
CA LYS A 15 6.81 12.01 -4.69
C LYS A 15 5.77 12.95 -4.09
N SER A 16 6.14 14.22 -3.84
CA SER A 16 5.22 15.22 -3.25
C SER A 16 4.08 15.60 -4.19
N THR A 17 4.35 15.67 -5.51
CA THR A 17 3.30 15.88 -6.51
C THR A 17 2.27 14.76 -6.44
N LEU A 18 2.73 13.51 -6.45
CA LEU A 18 1.86 12.34 -6.35
C LEU A 18 1.07 12.30 -5.04
N PHE A 19 1.71 12.63 -3.90
CA PHE A 19 1.03 12.73 -2.61
C PHE A 19 -0.05 13.83 -2.60
N ASN A 20 0.21 14.97 -3.22
CA ASN A 20 -0.76 16.04 -3.36
C ASN A 20 -1.95 15.62 -4.24
N CYS A 21 -1.71 14.91 -5.35
CA CYS A 21 -2.79 14.36 -6.17
C CYS A 21 -3.66 13.36 -5.40
N LEU A 22 -3.04 12.48 -4.61
CA LEU A 22 -3.75 11.56 -3.72
C LEU A 22 -4.57 12.30 -2.66
N SER A 23 -4.04 13.39 -2.11
CA SER A 23 -4.73 14.21 -1.11
C SER A 23 -5.87 15.03 -1.73
N ASN A 24 -5.71 15.51 -2.98
CA ASN A 24 -6.74 16.24 -3.71
C ASN A 24 -7.87 15.33 -4.21
N ALA A 25 -7.59 14.07 -4.57
CA ALA A 25 -8.61 13.06 -4.86
C ALA A 25 -9.63 12.91 -3.71
N LYS A 26 -9.20 13.23 -2.48
CA LYS A 26 -10.05 13.33 -1.29
C LYS A 26 -11.03 14.52 -1.34
N ALA A 27 -10.62 15.68 -1.81
CA ALA A 27 -11.49 16.87 -1.88
C ALA A 27 -12.62 16.71 -2.90
N GLN A 28 -12.42 15.86 -3.90
CA GLN A 28 -13.35 15.61 -4.99
C GLN A 28 -14.41 14.54 -4.66
N SER A 29 -14.15 13.68 -3.67
CA SER A 29 -15.18 12.81 -3.08
C SER A 29 -15.99 13.52 -1.97
N ALA A 30 -16.13 14.82 -2.06
CA ALA A 30 -16.42 15.84 -1.04
C ALA A 30 -17.80 15.80 -0.35
N ASN A 31 -18.46 14.66 -0.28
CA ASN A 31 -19.65 14.48 0.56
C ASN A 31 -19.37 13.72 1.88
N PHE A 32 -18.09 13.49 2.24
CA PHE A 32 -17.73 12.70 3.42
C PHE A 32 -17.04 13.55 4.50
N PRO A 33 -17.68 13.78 5.69
CA PRO A 33 -17.26 14.78 6.67
C PRO A 33 -16.10 14.41 7.61
N PHE A 34 -15.46 13.24 7.50
CA PHE A 34 -14.49 12.78 8.50
C PHE A 34 -13.10 12.48 7.94
N CYS A 35 -12.40 13.51 7.52
CA CYS A 35 -11.00 13.35 7.15
C CYS A 35 -10.12 14.35 7.88
N THR A 36 -9.41 13.91 8.89
CA THR A 36 -8.36 14.68 9.58
C THR A 36 -7.11 14.73 8.70
N ILE A 37 -6.55 15.91 8.48
CA ILE A 37 -5.26 16.09 7.82
C ILE A 37 -4.23 16.28 8.93
N GLU A 38 -3.47 15.23 9.22
CA GLU A 38 -2.18 15.42 9.87
C GLU A 38 -1.15 15.76 8.79
N PRO A 39 -0.16 16.62 9.08
CA PRO A 39 0.91 16.87 8.12
C PRO A 39 1.55 15.55 7.69
N ASN A 40 1.61 15.31 6.37
CA ASN A 40 2.19 14.12 5.74
C ASN A 40 1.39 12.79 5.90
N VAL A 41 0.15 12.79 6.41
CA VAL A 41 -0.72 11.61 6.44
C VAL A 41 -2.02 11.91 5.69
N GLY A 42 -2.28 11.17 4.62
CA GLY A 42 -3.53 11.21 3.86
C GLY A 42 -4.38 9.98 4.16
N VAL A 43 -5.63 10.19 4.62
CA VAL A 43 -6.66 9.13 4.65
C VAL A 43 -7.47 9.28 3.37
N ILE A 44 -7.38 8.32 2.47
CA ILE A 44 -7.86 8.43 1.09
C ILE A 44 -8.95 7.41 0.85
N SER A 45 -10.06 7.85 0.23
CA SER A 45 -11.16 6.95 -0.15
C SER A 45 -10.72 6.02 -1.29
N VAL A 46 -11.04 4.73 -1.16
CA VAL A 46 -10.75 3.73 -2.19
C VAL A 46 -11.86 3.77 -3.24
N PRO A 47 -11.55 4.06 -4.52
CA PRO A 47 -12.52 4.00 -5.60
C PRO A 47 -13.02 2.57 -5.78
N ASP A 48 -14.35 2.37 -5.71
CA ASP A 48 -14.98 1.06 -5.85
C ASP A 48 -16.33 1.18 -6.57
N ASP A 49 -16.39 0.73 -7.83
CA ASP A 49 -17.58 0.79 -8.67
C ASP A 49 -18.74 -0.02 -8.07
N ARG A 50 -18.44 -1.02 -7.24
CA ARG A 50 -19.45 -1.82 -6.55
C ARG A 50 -20.20 -0.96 -5.52
N LEU A 51 -19.48 -0.06 -4.81
CA LEU A 51 -20.09 0.87 -3.87
C LEU A 51 -21.03 1.82 -4.62
N THR A 52 -20.56 2.41 -5.72
CA THR A 52 -21.35 3.30 -6.57
C THR A 52 -22.63 2.62 -7.03
N LYS A 53 -22.54 1.38 -7.52
CA LYS A 53 -23.71 0.61 -7.97
C LYS A 53 -24.69 0.30 -6.84
N LEU A 54 -24.20 -0.04 -5.66
CA LEU A 54 -25.05 -0.28 -4.49
C LEU A 54 -25.78 0.99 -4.04
N VAL A 55 -25.12 2.16 -4.11
CA VAL A 55 -25.73 3.47 -3.83
C VAL A 55 -26.87 3.76 -4.81
N GLU A 56 -26.67 3.54 -6.11
CA GLU A 56 -27.73 3.69 -7.10
C GLU A 56 -28.95 2.81 -6.81
N MET A 57 -28.70 1.56 -6.41
CA MET A 57 -29.77 0.57 -6.16
C MET A 57 -30.51 0.82 -4.84
N CYS A 58 -29.82 1.21 -3.79
CA CYS A 58 -30.39 1.38 -2.44
C CYS A 58 -30.89 2.80 -2.16
N ASN A 59 -30.40 3.80 -2.92
CA ASN A 59 -30.68 5.24 -2.71
C ASN A 59 -30.57 5.65 -1.24
N PRO A 60 -29.40 5.45 -0.58
CA PRO A 60 -29.22 5.61 0.84
C PRO A 60 -29.16 7.09 1.25
N LYS A 61 -29.45 7.38 2.53
CA LYS A 61 -29.25 8.71 3.11
C LYS A 61 -27.78 9.09 3.28
N SER A 62 -26.90 8.08 3.47
CA SER A 62 -25.47 8.28 3.61
C SER A 62 -24.68 7.16 2.93
N THR A 63 -23.44 7.48 2.51
CA THR A 63 -22.51 6.55 1.90
C THR A 63 -21.14 6.67 2.55
N VAL A 64 -20.53 5.55 2.93
CA VAL A 64 -19.21 5.52 3.56
C VAL A 64 -18.27 4.60 2.77
N PRO A 65 -17.28 5.13 2.05
CA PRO A 65 -16.30 4.34 1.30
C PRO A 65 -15.28 3.66 2.23
N ALA A 66 -14.60 2.65 1.72
CA ALA A 66 -13.37 2.15 2.31
C ALA A 66 -12.27 3.21 2.19
N THR A 67 -11.32 3.20 3.12
CA THR A 67 -10.19 4.14 3.11
C THR A 67 -8.86 3.42 3.27
N VAL A 68 -7.80 4.03 2.76
CA VAL A 68 -6.41 3.64 2.97
C VAL A 68 -5.62 4.83 3.50
N GLU A 69 -4.72 4.60 4.45
CA GLU A 69 -3.80 5.62 4.93
C GLU A 69 -2.51 5.60 4.12
N ILE A 70 -2.11 6.76 3.60
CA ILE A 70 -0.86 6.96 2.87
C ILE A 70 -0.07 8.05 3.57
N VAL A 71 1.21 7.75 3.86
CA VAL A 71 2.12 8.65 4.58
C VAL A 71 3.21 9.12 3.64
N ASP A 72 3.36 10.44 3.46
CA ASP A 72 4.52 11.00 2.76
C ASP A 72 5.74 10.96 3.66
N ILE A 73 6.68 10.10 3.33
CA ILE A 73 7.94 9.97 4.05
C ILE A 73 8.98 10.85 3.35
N ALA A 74 9.53 11.81 4.07
CA ALA A 74 10.55 12.73 3.55
C ALA A 74 11.68 11.95 2.85
N GLY A 75 12.13 12.46 1.69
CA GLY A 75 13.06 11.73 0.83
C GLY A 75 14.37 11.32 1.52
N LEU A 76 14.86 10.15 1.16
CA LEU A 76 16.13 9.62 1.63
C LEU A 76 17.29 10.40 1.03
N VAL A 77 18.27 10.70 1.84
CA VAL A 77 19.61 11.13 1.40
C VAL A 77 20.57 9.96 1.57
N LYS A 78 21.45 9.73 0.61
CA LYS A 78 22.49 8.70 0.64
C LYS A 78 23.27 8.76 1.96
N GLY A 79 23.46 7.61 2.65
CA GLY A 79 24.11 7.53 3.95
C GLY A 79 23.17 7.60 5.16
N ALA A 80 21.87 7.46 4.97
CA ALA A 80 20.87 7.48 6.05
C ALA A 80 21.07 6.37 7.09
N SER A 81 21.58 5.21 6.69
CA SER A 81 21.87 4.08 7.58
C SER A 81 23.01 4.38 8.57
N LYS A 82 23.92 5.31 8.24
CA LYS A 82 25.04 5.69 9.11
C LYS A 82 24.64 6.60 10.28
N GLY A 83 23.37 6.91 10.44
CA GLY A 83 22.82 7.43 11.70
C GLY A 83 22.92 8.94 11.89
N GLU A 84 23.20 9.73 10.87
CA GLU A 84 23.23 11.20 11.00
C GLU A 84 21.87 11.84 10.69
N GLY A 85 21.22 12.40 11.69
CA GLY A 85 20.12 13.36 11.57
C GLY A 85 18.84 12.84 10.87
N LEU A 86 18.58 13.34 9.66
CA LEU A 86 17.35 13.08 8.89
C LEU A 86 17.16 11.62 8.48
N GLY A 87 18.26 10.85 8.30
CA GLY A 87 18.19 9.44 7.94
C GLY A 87 17.50 8.57 9.00
N ASN A 88 17.75 8.80 10.27
CA ASN A 88 17.09 8.07 11.36
C ASN A 88 15.59 8.33 11.41
N LYS A 89 15.14 9.57 11.15
CA LYS A 89 13.71 9.89 11.07
C LYS A 89 13.05 9.18 9.90
N PHE A 90 13.70 9.16 8.73
CA PHE A 90 13.23 8.45 7.56
C PHE A 90 13.00 6.96 7.86
N LEU A 91 14.01 6.30 8.42
CA LEU A 91 13.92 4.87 8.77
C LEU A 91 12.87 4.59 9.86
N ALA A 92 12.69 5.50 10.82
CA ALA A 92 11.66 5.40 11.85
C ALA A 92 10.25 5.52 11.21
N ASN A 93 10.04 6.48 10.32
CA ASN A 93 8.77 6.66 9.63
C ASN A 93 8.41 5.44 8.77
N ILE A 94 9.38 4.86 8.03
CA ILE A 94 9.13 3.60 7.29
C ILE A 94 8.76 2.48 8.26
N ARG A 95 9.37 2.40 9.43
CA ARG A 95 9.07 1.34 10.42
C ARG A 95 7.62 1.36 10.86
N GLU A 96 6.99 2.53 10.92
CA GLU A 96 5.59 2.73 11.32
C GLU A 96 4.57 2.43 10.21
N THR A 97 5.02 2.16 8.98
CA THR A 97 4.14 1.77 7.87
C THR A 97 4.10 0.26 7.69
N ASP A 98 3.07 -0.25 7.01
CA ASP A 98 2.85 -1.68 6.76
C ASP A 98 3.27 -2.10 5.35
N ALA A 99 3.31 -1.16 4.41
CA ALA A 99 3.74 -1.36 3.03
C ALA A 99 4.48 -0.13 2.49
N ILE A 100 5.22 -0.29 1.41
CA ILE A 100 6.04 0.76 0.78
C ILE A 100 5.57 1.01 -0.65
N LEU A 101 5.30 2.27 -0.98
CA LEU A 101 5.13 2.77 -2.34
C LEU A 101 6.44 3.46 -2.75
N HIS A 102 7.26 2.77 -3.54
CA HIS A 102 8.58 3.24 -3.93
C HIS A 102 8.52 3.99 -5.25
N VAL A 103 8.53 5.32 -5.18
CA VAL A 103 8.44 6.20 -6.36
C VAL A 103 9.81 6.36 -7.03
N LEU A 104 9.85 6.06 -8.33
CA LEU A 104 11.03 6.13 -9.17
C LEU A 104 10.83 7.15 -10.29
N ARG A 105 11.85 7.94 -10.57
CA ARG A 105 11.84 8.87 -11.71
C ARG A 105 12.15 8.13 -13.01
N CYS A 106 11.16 8.02 -13.86
CA CYS A 106 11.25 7.36 -15.17
C CYS A 106 10.98 8.34 -16.33
N PHE A 107 11.43 9.59 -16.22
CA PHE A 107 11.29 10.63 -17.23
C PHE A 107 12.52 11.54 -17.25
N ASP A 108 12.80 12.09 -18.42
CA ASP A 108 13.83 13.11 -18.62
C ASP A 108 13.19 14.51 -18.56
N ASP A 109 13.76 15.41 -17.76
CA ASP A 109 13.39 16.83 -17.70
C ASP A 109 14.60 17.64 -17.25
N ASP A 110 15.13 18.50 -18.13
CA ASP A 110 16.33 19.30 -17.89
C ASP A 110 16.11 20.38 -16.83
N ASN A 111 14.86 20.75 -16.55
CA ASN A 111 14.52 21.74 -15.52
C ASN A 111 14.46 21.13 -14.10
N ILE A 112 14.43 19.81 -14.00
CA ILE A 112 14.36 19.09 -12.72
C ILE A 112 15.71 18.44 -12.43
N THR A 113 16.46 19.01 -11.49
CA THR A 113 17.78 18.48 -11.12
C THR A 113 17.65 17.08 -10.51
N HIS A 114 18.47 16.13 -10.99
CA HIS A 114 18.62 14.80 -10.37
C HIS A 114 19.80 14.82 -9.40
N VAL A 115 19.68 14.05 -8.30
CA VAL A 115 20.74 14.00 -7.25
C VAL A 115 22.08 13.51 -7.80
N ASP A 116 22.06 12.54 -8.74
CA ASP A 116 23.26 11.96 -9.36
C ASP A 116 23.47 12.46 -10.81
N ALA A 117 22.90 13.62 -11.20
CA ALA A 117 22.99 14.27 -12.51
C ALA A 117 22.42 13.49 -13.70
N THR A 118 22.14 12.19 -13.57
CA THR A 118 21.56 11.34 -14.63
C THR A 118 20.37 10.56 -14.11
N VAL A 119 19.36 10.37 -14.94
CA VAL A 119 18.19 9.55 -14.62
C VAL A 119 18.53 8.08 -14.79
N ASP A 120 18.48 7.33 -13.71
CA ASP A 120 18.66 5.88 -13.68
C ASP A 120 17.80 5.29 -12.56
N PRO A 121 16.55 4.90 -12.86
CA PRO A 121 15.62 4.41 -11.83
C PRO A 121 16.06 3.11 -11.17
N VAL A 122 16.85 2.27 -11.83
CA VAL A 122 17.35 1.02 -11.24
C VAL A 122 18.39 1.34 -10.17
N ARG A 123 19.37 2.18 -10.49
CA ARG A 123 20.35 2.68 -9.51
C ARG A 123 19.67 3.36 -8.32
N ASP A 124 18.67 4.21 -8.59
CA ASP A 124 17.95 4.96 -7.57
C ASP A 124 17.16 4.03 -6.64
N MET A 125 16.55 2.99 -7.19
CA MET A 125 15.89 1.92 -6.47
C MET A 125 16.87 1.16 -5.56
N GLU A 126 18.01 0.76 -6.12
CA GLU A 126 19.06 0.02 -5.40
C GLU A 126 19.63 0.83 -4.23
N VAL A 127 19.81 2.15 -4.38
CA VAL A 127 20.30 3.03 -3.30
C VAL A 127 19.37 2.96 -2.10
N ILE A 128 18.06 3.08 -2.29
CA ILE A 128 17.09 3.00 -1.18
C ILE A 128 17.04 1.59 -0.60
N ASN A 129 16.94 0.57 -1.45
CA ASN A 129 16.90 -0.83 -1.01
C ASN A 129 18.14 -1.19 -0.16
N TYR A 130 19.31 -0.74 -0.59
CA TYR A 130 20.56 -0.98 0.13
C TYR A 130 20.59 -0.32 1.53
N GLU A 131 20.14 0.92 1.64
CA GLU A 131 20.06 1.62 2.94
C GLU A 131 19.09 0.91 3.91
N LEU A 132 17.95 0.43 3.40
CA LEU A 132 16.99 -0.34 4.21
C LEU A 132 17.56 -1.70 4.63
N GLN A 133 18.25 -2.40 3.73
CA GLN A 133 18.89 -3.69 3.99
C GLN A 133 19.99 -3.57 5.04
N LEU A 134 20.84 -2.55 4.95
CA LEU A 134 21.88 -2.29 5.95
C LEU A 134 21.28 -2.09 7.34
N LYS A 135 20.17 -1.36 7.44
CA LYS A 135 19.49 -1.14 8.73
C LYS A 135 18.85 -2.42 9.27
N ASP A 136 18.30 -3.23 8.41
CA ASP A 136 17.78 -4.54 8.80
C ASP A 136 18.89 -5.48 9.26
N LEU A 137 20.02 -5.48 8.58
CA LEU A 137 21.19 -6.29 8.96
C LEU A 137 21.68 -5.92 10.37
N GLU A 138 21.81 -4.62 10.69
CA GLU A 138 22.13 -4.16 12.05
C GLU A 138 21.12 -4.67 13.09
N THR A 139 19.83 -4.62 12.76
CA THR A 139 18.74 -5.07 13.62
C THR A 139 18.82 -6.58 13.88
N VAL A 140 19.02 -7.35 12.81
CA VAL A 140 19.15 -8.82 12.85
C VAL A 140 20.39 -9.24 13.63
N GLU A 141 21.55 -8.62 13.40
CA GLU A 141 22.81 -8.93 14.12
C GLU A 141 22.70 -8.62 15.61
N ALA A 142 22.13 -7.48 15.96
CA ALA A 142 21.91 -7.12 17.37
C ALA A 142 20.96 -8.12 18.07
N ARG A 143 19.91 -8.60 17.37
CA ARG A 143 18.98 -9.60 17.90
C ARG A 143 19.62 -10.96 17.99
N LEU A 144 20.41 -11.37 16.98
CA LEU A 144 21.14 -12.63 16.92
C LEU A 144 22.08 -12.77 18.13
N ALA A 145 22.91 -11.74 18.40
CA ALA A 145 23.82 -11.74 19.52
C ALA A 145 23.14 -11.90 20.90
N LYS A 146 21.95 -11.30 21.06
CA LYS A 146 21.13 -11.44 22.28
C LYS A 146 20.55 -12.87 22.40
N THR A 147 20.01 -13.39 21.29
CA THR A 147 19.37 -14.73 21.27
C THR A 147 20.41 -15.85 21.47
N GLU A 148 21.62 -15.72 20.93
CA GLU A 148 22.71 -16.68 21.17
C GLU A 148 23.12 -16.74 22.65
N LYS A 149 23.19 -15.61 23.32
CA LYS A 149 23.47 -15.56 24.77
C LYS A 149 22.37 -16.27 25.58
N ALA A 150 21.10 -15.99 25.22
CA ALA A 150 19.96 -16.64 25.89
C ALA A 150 19.92 -18.15 25.64
N ALA A 151 20.21 -18.61 24.45
CA ALA A 151 20.27 -20.03 24.11
C ALA A 151 21.38 -20.77 24.88
N LYS A 152 22.56 -20.15 25.05
CA LYS A 152 23.67 -20.71 25.84
C LYS A 152 23.36 -20.78 27.34
N ALA A 153 22.51 -19.90 27.86
CA ALA A 153 22.06 -19.91 29.24
C ALA A 153 21.00 -21.00 29.56
N GLY A 154 20.53 -21.72 28.56
CA GLY A 154 19.71 -22.94 28.75
C GLY A 154 18.22 -22.72 29.08
N GLY A 155 17.68 -21.50 28.94
CA GLY A 155 16.37 -21.14 29.47
C GLY A 155 15.22 -21.02 28.47
N ASP A 156 15.48 -20.90 27.17
CA ASP A 156 14.44 -20.57 26.19
C ASP A 156 14.26 -21.67 25.13
N LYS A 157 13.11 -22.34 25.16
CA LYS A 157 12.75 -23.39 24.18
C LYS A 157 12.60 -22.82 22.77
N ASN A 158 12.30 -21.54 22.64
CA ASN A 158 12.11 -20.87 21.34
C ASN A 158 13.43 -20.32 20.78
N ALA A 159 14.48 -20.24 21.59
CA ALA A 159 15.76 -19.65 21.16
C ALA A 159 16.36 -20.33 19.92
N LYS A 160 16.20 -21.64 19.78
CA LYS A 160 16.70 -22.37 18.62
C LYS A 160 15.97 -21.97 17.33
N MET A 161 14.64 -21.94 17.37
CA MET A 161 13.79 -21.49 16.27
C MET A 161 14.11 -20.03 15.88
N GLN A 162 14.20 -19.14 16.89
CA GLN A 162 14.55 -17.74 16.67
C GLN A 162 15.93 -17.58 16.01
N LEU A 163 16.93 -18.39 16.39
CA LEU A 163 18.26 -18.37 15.79
C LEU A 163 18.22 -18.82 14.32
N GLU A 164 17.43 -19.82 13.96
CA GLU A 164 17.28 -20.28 12.58
C GLU A 164 16.66 -19.16 11.71
N VAL A 165 15.59 -18.52 12.18
CA VAL A 165 14.96 -17.38 11.48
C VAL A 165 15.94 -16.21 11.30
N LEU A 166 16.65 -15.82 12.38
CA LEU A 166 17.61 -14.71 12.33
C LEU A 166 18.78 -14.98 11.39
N LYS A 167 19.28 -16.22 11.35
CA LYS A 167 20.36 -16.62 10.42
C LYS A 167 19.89 -16.56 8.97
N ALA A 168 18.67 -17.05 8.67
CA ALA A 168 18.11 -16.98 7.33
C ALA A 168 17.99 -15.53 6.84
N TYR A 169 17.51 -14.61 7.69
CA TYR A 169 17.47 -13.19 7.37
C TYR A 169 18.86 -12.59 7.18
N LYS A 170 19.81 -12.92 8.07
CA LYS A 170 21.18 -12.43 7.94
C LYS A 170 21.79 -12.86 6.60
N ASP A 171 21.69 -14.15 6.27
CA ASP A 171 22.24 -14.71 5.04
C ASP A 171 21.67 -14.06 3.76
N ALA A 172 20.37 -13.73 3.75
CA ALA A 172 19.75 -13.01 2.65
C ALA A 172 20.24 -11.56 2.56
N LEU A 173 20.22 -10.82 3.68
CA LEU A 173 20.65 -9.42 3.73
C LEU A 173 22.14 -9.23 3.37
N GLU A 174 23.03 -10.16 3.79
CA GLU A 174 24.46 -10.15 3.41
C GLU A 174 24.67 -10.39 1.91
N LYS A 175 23.73 -11.07 1.23
CA LYS A 175 23.75 -11.25 -0.24
C LYS A 175 23.14 -10.07 -0.98
N GLY A 176 22.65 -9.05 -0.29
CA GLY A 176 21.92 -7.93 -0.89
C GLY A 176 20.48 -8.27 -1.28
N GLU A 177 19.91 -9.34 -0.71
CA GLU A 177 18.50 -9.71 -0.91
C GLU A 177 17.64 -9.12 0.21
N PRO A 178 16.42 -8.62 -0.08
CA PRO A 178 15.53 -8.07 0.93
C PRO A 178 15.01 -9.19 1.86
N ALA A 179 14.66 -8.85 3.10
CA ALA A 179 14.15 -9.82 4.08
C ALA A 179 12.87 -10.55 3.56
N ARG A 180 12.03 -9.91 2.75
CA ARG A 180 10.84 -10.52 2.14
C ARG A 180 11.14 -11.68 1.18
N SER A 181 12.39 -11.84 0.71
CA SER A 181 12.79 -12.98 -0.12
C SER A 181 12.89 -14.27 0.70
N VAL A 182 13.02 -14.17 2.02
CA VAL A 182 13.15 -15.32 2.91
C VAL A 182 11.76 -15.90 3.21
N LYS A 183 11.53 -17.14 2.79
CA LYS A 183 10.29 -17.84 3.14
C LYS A 183 10.37 -18.37 4.57
N ILE A 184 9.49 -17.88 5.41
CA ILE A 184 9.35 -18.33 6.79
C ILE A 184 8.12 -19.24 6.86
N GLU A 185 8.31 -20.48 7.31
CA GLU A 185 7.24 -21.46 7.47
C GLU A 185 7.04 -21.77 8.97
N GLY A 186 5.82 -21.71 9.42
CA GLY A 186 5.44 -21.97 10.81
C GLY A 186 4.85 -20.74 11.50
N LYS A 187 3.80 -20.96 12.30
CA LYS A 187 3.05 -19.86 12.96
C LYS A 187 3.88 -19.09 13.98
N GLU A 188 4.74 -19.77 14.74
CA GLU A 188 5.58 -19.13 15.75
C GLU A 188 6.76 -18.40 15.10
N GLU A 189 7.32 -18.97 14.02
CA GLU A 189 8.36 -18.38 13.20
C GLU A 189 7.86 -17.11 12.51
N GLU A 190 6.69 -17.15 11.87
CA GLU A 190 6.04 -15.98 11.26
C GLU A 190 5.73 -14.88 12.29
N LYS A 191 5.23 -15.28 13.48
CA LYS A 191 4.99 -14.33 14.55
C LYS A 191 6.28 -13.64 14.98
N PHE A 192 7.34 -14.40 15.20
CA PHE A 192 8.66 -13.86 15.56
C PHE A 192 9.22 -12.96 14.48
N ALA A 193 9.09 -13.36 13.19
CA ALA A 193 9.53 -12.57 12.06
C ALA A 193 8.84 -11.18 12.03
N ARG A 194 7.55 -11.11 12.30
CA ARG A 194 6.80 -9.83 12.40
C ARG A 194 7.28 -8.97 13.56
N GLU A 195 7.65 -9.55 14.70
CA GLU A 195 8.16 -8.84 15.87
C GLU A 195 9.54 -8.19 15.64
N LEU A 196 10.26 -8.57 14.59
CA LEU A 196 11.53 -7.93 14.22
C LEU A 196 11.35 -6.57 13.55
N PHE A 197 10.16 -6.28 13.00
CA PHE A 197 9.83 -5.04 12.30
C PHE A 197 10.86 -4.65 11.23
N LEU A 198 11.33 -5.65 10.47
CA LEU A 198 12.30 -5.42 9.40
C LEU A 198 11.69 -4.56 8.29
N LEU A 199 12.45 -3.58 7.83
CA LEU A 199 12.02 -2.61 6.82
C LEU A 199 11.82 -3.28 5.45
N THR A 200 12.75 -4.15 5.08
CA THR A 200 12.73 -4.86 3.78
C THR A 200 11.86 -6.12 3.80
N ASN A 201 11.23 -6.45 4.93
CA ASN A 201 10.21 -7.50 5.01
C ASN A 201 8.81 -7.00 4.61
N LYS A 202 8.63 -5.68 4.48
CA LYS A 202 7.37 -5.07 4.07
C LYS A 202 7.13 -5.31 2.58
N PRO A 203 5.85 -5.52 2.15
CA PRO A 203 5.50 -5.54 0.74
C PRO A 203 5.82 -4.19 0.09
N VAL A 204 6.23 -4.23 -1.17
CA VAL A 204 6.61 -3.04 -1.94
C VAL A 204 5.87 -3.00 -3.27
N LEU A 205 5.41 -1.80 -3.65
CA LEU A 205 4.95 -1.46 -4.99
C LEU A 205 5.90 -0.43 -5.57
N TYR A 206 6.51 -0.73 -6.71
CA TYR A 206 7.31 0.24 -7.45
C TYR A 206 6.42 1.12 -8.31
N VAL A 207 6.51 2.43 -8.12
CA VAL A 207 5.71 3.43 -8.82
C VAL A 207 6.63 4.19 -9.77
N CYS A 208 6.59 3.83 -11.05
CA CYS A 208 7.34 4.49 -12.09
C CYS A 208 6.63 5.79 -12.49
N ASN A 209 7.16 6.93 -12.06
CA ASN A 209 6.69 8.24 -12.48
C ASN A 209 7.28 8.59 -13.85
N VAL A 210 6.42 8.69 -14.85
CA VAL A 210 6.77 8.90 -16.25
C VAL A 210 6.30 10.27 -16.75
N ASP A 211 6.72 10.66 -17.96
CA ASP A 211 6.13 11.76 -18.73
C ASP A 211 4.75 11.37 -19.31
N ASP A 212 4.02 12.37 -19.80
CA ASP A 212 2.66 12.23 -20.33
C ASP A 212 2.61 11.24 -21.50
N ALA A 213 3.59 11.27 -22.39
CA ALA A 213 3.66 10.39 -23.57
C ALA A 213 3.86 8.90 -23.19
N SER A 214 4.45 8.65 -22.04
CA SER A 214 4.74 7.30 -21.52
C SER A 214 3.67 6.78 -20.55
N ALA A 215 2.59 7.52 -20.29
CA ALA A 215 1.59 7.20 -19.26
C ALA A 215 0.84 5.88 -19.53
N VAL A 216 0.67 5.49 -20.78
CA VAL A 216 -0.08 4.28 -21.19
C VAL A 216 0.84 3.06 -21.27
N GLU A 217 1.91 3.14 -22.05
CA GLU A 217 2.75 1.98 -22.37
C GLU A 217 4.06 1.94 -21.57
N GLY A 218 4.44 3.04 -20.95
CA GLY A 218 5.74 3.19 -20.30
C GLY A 218 6.84 3.56 -21.29
N ASN A 219 8.10 3.40 -20.87
CA ASN A 219 9.28 3.74 -21.64
C ASN A 219 10.49 2.86 -21.28
N LYS A 220 11.65 3.15 -21.86
CA LYS A 220 12.91 2.42 -21.59
C LYS A 220 13.26 2.30 -20.10
N TYR A 221 12.92 3.30 -19.30
CA TYR A 221 13.19 3.31 -17.85
C TYR A 221 12.27 2.33 -17.11
N VAL A 222 10.99 2.32 -17.48
CA VAL A 222 10.01 1.37 -16.93
C VAL A 222 10.41 -0.06 -17.23
N GLU A 223 10.84 -0.34 -18.47
CA GLU A 223 11.31 -1.68 -18.85
C GLU A 223 12.59 -2.10 -18.10
N ALA A 224 13.50 -1.16 -17.84
CA ALA A 224 14.68 -1.42 -17.03
C ALA A 224 14.30 -1.80 -15.58
N VAL A 225 13.36 -1.08 -14.96
CA VAL A 225 12.85 -1.40 -13.62
C VAL A 225 12.14 -2.75 -13.63
N ARG A 226 11.24 -3.01 -14.59
CA ARG A 226 10.51 -4.28 -14.74
C ARG A 226 11.47 -5.47 -14.77
N LYS A 227 12.54 -5.35 -15.55
CA LYS A 227 13.59 -6.38 -15.63
C LYS A 227 14.36 -6.54 -14.32
N ALA A 228 14.65 -5.44 -13.64
CA ALA A 228 15.39 -5.48 -12.37
C ALA A 228 14.60 -6.18 -11.26
N ILE A 229 13.27 -6.01 -11.22
CA ILE A 229 12.41 -6.62 -10.20
C ILE A 229 11.82 -7.98 -10.63
N GLU A 230 12.17 -8.53 -11.79
CA GLU A 230 11.58 -9.78 -12.34
C GLU A 230 11.64 -10.97 -11.36
N LYS A 231 12.64 -10.99 -10.49
CA LYS A 231 12.82 -12.04 -9.47
C LYS A 231 12.24 -11.69 -8.11
N GLU A 232 11.72 -10.49 -7.94
CA GLU A 232 11.08 -10.05 -6.72
C GLU A 232 9.58 -10.36 -6.77
N ASP A 233 8.99 -10.69 -5.62
CA ASP A 233 7.54 -10.72 -5.43
C ASP A 233 7.04 -9.27 -5.20
N ALA A 234 7.08 -8.46 -6.26
CA ALA A 234 6.74 -7.06 -6.22
C ALA A 234 6.07 -6.62 -7.52
N ASP A 235 5.05 -5.77 -7.39
CA ASP A 235 4.34 -5.18 -8.51
C ASP A 235 4.95 -3.84 -8.95
N LEU A 236 4.65 -3.45 -10.20
CA LEU A 236 5.03 -2.18 -10.78
C LEU A 236 3.81 -1.45 -11.33
N LEU A 237 3.69 -0.16 -11.02
CA LEU A 237 2.65 0.72 -11.52
C LEU A 237 3.26 1.91 -12.26
N ILE A 238 2.71 2.25 -13.42
CA ILE A 238 3.08 3.44 -14.20
C ILE A 238 2.11 4.57 -13.86
N VAL A 239 2.64 5.73 -13.49
CA VAL A 239 1.85 6.95 -13.19
C VAL A 239 2.57 8.16 -13.77
N ALA A 240 1.85 9.05 -14.44
CA ALA A 240 2.37 10.36 -14.87
C ALA A 240 1.90 11.41 -13.85
N ALA A 241 2.72 11.68 -12.82
CA ALA A 241 2.33 12.54 -11.70
C ALA A 241 1.98 13.97 -12.12
N LYS A 242 2.58 14.47 -13.21
CA LYS A 242 2.24 15.78 -13.79
C LYS A 242 0.83 15.76 -14.39
N THR A 243 0.53 14.79 -15.23
CA THR A 243 -0.82 14.57 -15.81
C THR A 243 -1.88 14.43 -14.71
N GLU A 244 -1.57 13.67 -13.65
CA GLU A 244 -2.48 13.52 -12.51
C GLU A 244 -2.74 14.85 -11.79
N SER A 245 -1.73 15.74 -11.71
CA SER A 245 -1.91 17.09 -11.16
C SER A 245 -2.83 17.94 -12.03
N GLU A 246 -2.70 17.85 -13.35
CA GLU A 246 -3.56 18.56 -14.32
C GLU A 246 -5.00 18.04 -14.24
N ILE A 247 -5.22 16.72 -14.17
CA ILE A 247 -6.54 16.11 -13.97
C ILE A 247 -7.17 16.58 -12.65
N ALA A 248 -6.37 16.71 -11.59
CA ALA A 248 -6.85 17.15 -10.28
C ALA A 248 -7.32 18.62 -10.25
N GLU A 249 -6.89 19.45 -11.20
CA GLU A 249 -7.29 20.85 -11.35
C GLU A 249 -8.60 21.01 -12.12
N LEU A 250 -9.07 19.98 -12.85
CA LEU A 250 -10.34 20.03 -13.59
C LEU A 250 -11.54 20.00 -12.64
N ASP A 251 -12.53 20.84 -12.92
CA ASP A 251 -13.67 21.07 -12.01
C ASP A 251 -14.70 19.92 -12.06
N THR A 252 -15.00 19.41 -13.25
CA THR A 252 -16.09 18.44 -13.45
C THR A 252 -15.58 17.02 -13.70
N TYR A 253 -16.45 16.04 -13.44
CA TYR A 253 -16.16 14.63 -13.76
C TYR A 253 -16.06 14.42 -15.26
N GLU A 254 -16.91 15.07 -16.04
CA GLU A 254 -16.96 15.00 -17.49
C GLU A 254 -15.64 15.47 -18.12
N GLU A 255 -15.14 16.65 -17.71
CA GLU A 255 -13.85 17.18 -18.17
C GLU A 255 -12.70 16.22 -17.89
N ARG A 256 -12.70 15.57 -16.73
CA ARG A 256 -11.69 14.57 -16.38
C ARG A 256 -11.77 13.33 -17.26
N GLN A 257 -12.97 12.85 -17.58
CA GLN A 257 -13.15 11.72 -18.46
C GLN A 257 -12.72 12.03 -19.88
N GLU A 258 -13.09 13.19 -20.42
CA GLU A 258 -12.66 13.65 -21.73
C GLU A 258 -11.12 13.76 -21.82
N PHE A 259 -10.49 14.33 -20.79
CA PHE A 259 -9.02 14.43 -20.72
C PHE A 259 -8.36 13.05 -20.70
N LEU A 260 -8.86 12.11 -19.87
CA LEU A 260 -8.34 10.75 -19.80
C LEU A 260 -8.49 10.01 -21.13
N GLU A 261 -9.62 10.17 -21.83
CA GLU A 261 -9.84 9.58 -23.16
C GLU A 261 -8.89 10.15 -24.19
N GLU A 262 -8.62 11.47 -24.17
CA GLU A 262 -7.70 12.15 -25.09
C GLU A 262 -6.27 11.59 -24.96
N ILE A 263 -5.82 11.29 -23.75
CA ILE A 263 -4.49 10.71 -23.48
C ILE A 263 -4.48 9.18 -23.53
N GLY A 264 -5.59 8.54 -23.86
CA GLY A 264 -5.72 7.08 -24.00
C GLY A 264 -5.76 6.29 -22.70
N LEU A 265 -6.05 6.94 -21.58
CA LEU A 265 -6.22 6.29 -20.27
C LEU A 265 -7.70 6.03 -20.00
N LYS A 266 -8.02 4.86 -19.48
CA LYS A 266 -9.38 4.50 -19.05
C LYS A 266 -9.76 5.07 -17.68
N GLU A 267 -8.76 5.32 -16.84
CA GLU A 267 -8.88 5.86 -15.50
C GLU A 267 -7.57 6.53 -15.06
N SER A 268 -7.64 7.38 -14.04
CA SER A 268 -6.47 8.06 -13.51
C SER A 268 -5.46 7.09 -12.88
N GLY A 269 -4.18 7.38 -13.00
CA GLY A 269 -3.12 6.63 -12.34
C GLY A 269 -3.22 6.69 -10.81
N VAL A 270 -3.74 7.81 -10.28
CA VAL A 270 -4.03 7.98 -8.84
C VAL A 270 -5.06 6.96 -8.37
N ASN A 271 -6.16 6.74 -9.09
CA ASN A 271 -7.16 5.72 -8.73
C ASN A 271 -6.57 4.31 -8.75
N ARG A 272 -5.75 4.00 -9.77
CA ARG A 272 -5.01 2.73 -9.85
C ARG A 272 -4.05 2.57 -8.68
N LEU A 273 -3.33 3.63 -8.29
CA LEU A 273 -2.41 3.62 -7.18
C LEU A 273 -3.12 3.38 -5.83
N ILE A 274 -4.26 4.02 -5.60
CA ILE A 274 -5.06 3.82 -4.38
C ILE A 274 -5.50 2.37 -4.26
N ARG A 275 -6.03 1.77 -5.34
CA ARG A 275 -6.42 0.36 -5.35
C ARG A 275 -5.24 -0.59 -5.18
N ALA A 276 -4.11 -0.29 -5.82
CA ALA A 276 -2.90 -1.07 -5.68
C ALA A 276 -2.36 -1.03 -4.24
N ALA A 277 -2.34 0.15 -3.60
CA ALA A 277 -1.95 0.32 -2.20
C ALA A 277 -2.88 -0.47 -1.25
N TYR A 278 -4.18 -0.44 -1.50
CA TYR A 278 -5.17 -1.20 -0.75
C TYR A 278 -4.94 -2.72 -0.87
N SER A 279 -4.68 -3.20 -2.09
CA SER A 279 -4.37 -4.61 -2.36
C SER A 279 -3.02 -5.03 -1.76
N LEU A 280 -2.00 -4.15 -1.82
CA LEU A 280 -0.67 -4.39 -1.27
C LEU A 280 -0.69 -4.62 0.26
N LEU A 281 -1.64 -3.97 0.95
CA LEU A 281 -1.91 -4.18 2.37
C LEU A 281 -2.75 -5.43 2.66
N ASP A 282 -3.02 -6.25 1.65
CA ASP A 282 -3.89 -7.45 1.73
C ASP A 282 -5.29 -7.16 2.28
N LEU A 283 -5.80 -5.95 2.00
CA LEU A 283 -7.11 -5.49 2.40
C LEU A 283 -8.20 -5.96 1.42
N GLN A 284 -9.36 -6.24 1.97
CA GLN A 284 -10.57 -6.60 1.23
C GLN A 284 -11.77 -5.81 1.76
N THR A 285 -12.83 -5.76 0.96
CA THR A 285 -14.04 -5.00 1.28
C THR A 285 -15.26 -5.91 1.23
N TYR A 286 -16.14 -5.78 2.24
CA TYR A 286 -17.54 -6.17 2.15
C TYR A 286 -18.43 -4.94 2.40
N PHE A 287 -19.69 -5.05 2.03
CA PHE A 287 -20.64 -3.94 2.13
C PHE A 287 -21.78 -4.28 3.08
N THR A 288 -22.25 -3.27 3.79
CA THR A 288 -23.61 -3.25 4.31
C THR A 288 -24.42 -2.28 3.44
N ALA A 289 -25.59 -2.69 2.98
CA ALA A 289 -26.40 -1.92 2.06
C ALA A 289 -27.84 -1.85 2.54
N GLY A 290 -28.35 -0.63 2.70
CA GLY A 290 -29.69 -0.35 3.14
C GLY A 290 -30.12 1.09 2.84
N PRO A 291 -31.39 1.44 3.13
CA PRO A 291 -31.92 2.77 2.83
C PRO A 291 -31.33 3.89 3.71
N ASP A 292 -30.78 3.58 4.87
CA ASP A 292 -30.16 4.57 5.74
C ASP A 292 -28.69 4.78 5.40
N GLU A 293 -27.95 3.70 5.14
CA GLU A 293 -26.52 3.75 4.84
C GLU A 293 -26.12 2.63 3.87
N VAL A 294 -25.24 2.96 2.93
CA VAL A 294 -24.40 1.99 2.20
C VAL A 294 -22.97 2.24 2.63
N ARG A 295 -22.32 1.20 3.17
CA ARG A 295 -20.98 1.31 3.72
C ARG A 295 -20.07 0.18 3.28
N ALA A 296 -18.85 0.56 2.91
CA ALA A 296 -17.76 -0.34 2.63
C ALA A 296 -16.92 -0.59 3.91
N TRP A 297 -16.79 -1.85 4.30
CA TRP A 297 -16.04 -2.28 5.48
C TRP A 297 -14.75 -2.93 5.07
N THR A 298 -13.63 -2.45 5.60
CA THR A 298 -12.30 -2.96 5.30
C THR A 298 -11.89 -4.06 6.26
N PHE A 299 -11.35 -5.16 5.73
CA PHE A 299 -10.82 -6.28 6.52
C PHE A 299 -9.59 -6.90 5.85
N LEU A 300 -8.77 -7.61 6.61
CA LEU A 300 -7.63 -8.36 6.09
C LEU A 300 -8.08 -9.65 5.41
N ARG A 301 -7.48 -10.00 4.28
CA ARG A 301 -7.70 -11.29 3.62
C ARG A 301 -7.50 -12.44 4.63
N GLY A 302 -8.39 -13.43 4.57
CA GLY A 302 -8.37 -14.57 5.49
C GLY A 302 -9.03 -14.32 6.85
N THR A 303 -9.53 -13.11 7.13
CA THR A 303 -10.36 -12.83 8.32
C THR A 303 -11.61 -13.72 8.29
N LYS A 304 -11.89 -14.36 9.43
CA LYS A 304 -13.08 -15.23 9.56
C LYS A 304 -14.33 -14.41 9.84
N ALA A 305 -15.50 -14.99 9.53
CA ALA A 305 -16.79 -14.31 9.66
C ALA A 305 -17.06 -13.64 11.03
N PRO A 306 -16.76 -14.25 12.19
CA PRO A 306 -16.94 -13.57 13.47
C PRO A 306 -16.11 -12.29 13.61
N GLN A 307 -14.82 -12.33 13.24
CA GLN A 307 -13.93 -11.18 13.29
C GLN A 307 -14.34 -10.10 12.27
N ALA A 308 -14.80 -10.52 11.08
CA ALA A 308 -15.33 -9.58 10.08
C ALA A 308 -16.59 -8.86 10.62
N ALA A 309 -17.51 -9.58 11.26
CA ALA A 309 -18.66 -8.97 11.92
C ALA A 309 -18.25 -8.02 13.07
N GLY A 310 -17.16 -8.34 13.76
CA GLY A 310 -16.54 -7.51 14.80
C GLY A 310 -16.07 -6.14 14.34
N ILE A 311 -15.79 -5.98 13.03
CA ILE A 311 -15.41 -4.70 12.44
C ILE A 311 -16.61 -3.73 12.42
N ILE A 312 -17.83 -4.24 12.27
CA ILE A 312 -19.04 -3.43 12.35
C ILE A 312 -19.27 -3.03 13.83
N HIS A 313 -19.25 -4.01 14.74
CA HIS A 313 -19.39 -3.79 16.17
C HIS A 313 -18.81 -4.96 16.96
N THR A 314 -18.11 -4.68 18.05
CA THR A 314 -17.47 -5.72 18.90
C THR A 314 -18.45 -6.76 19.46
N ASP A 315 -19.69 -6.38 19.70
CA ASP A 315 -20.72 -7.31 20.17
C ASP A 315 -21.11 -8.34 19.10
N PHE A 316 -20.99 -7.98 17.81
CA PHE A 316 -21.23 -8.93 16.72
C PHE A 316 -20.18 -10.03 16.65
N GLU A 317 -18.94 -9.76 17.02
CA GLU A 317 -17.93 -10.81 17.15
C GLU A 317 -18.23 -11.76 18.28
N LYS A 318 -18.55 -11.22 19.48
CA LYS A 318 -18.81 -12.01 20.70
C LYS A 318 -20.08 -12.85 20.61
N GLY A 319 -21.12 -12.29 19.98
CA GLY A 319 -22.41 -12.93 19.80
C GLY A 319 -22.64 -13.59 18.46
N PHE A 320 -21.58 -13.77 17.65
CA PHE A 320 -21.70 -14.28 16.30
C PHE A 320 -22.24 -15.71 16.26
N ILE A 321 -23.36 -15.89 15.57
CA ILE A 321 -23.95 -17.22 15.32
C ILE A 321 -23.87 -17.53 13.82
N ARG A 322 -24.39 -16.62 12.99
CA ARG A 322 -24.36 -16.69 11.53
C ARG A 322 -24.54 -15.31 10.92
N ALA A 323 -24.12 -15.14 9.68
CA ALA A 323 -24.42 -13.97 8.86
C ALA A 323 -25.17 -14.39 7.60
N GLU A 324 -26.13 -13.59 7.18
CA GLU A 324 -26.73 -13.69 5.86
C GLU A 324 -25.90 -12.84 4.92
N VAL A 325 -25.39 -13.45 3.85
CA VAL A 325 -24.46 -12.81 2.91
C VAL A 325 -24.96 -13.01 1.50
N ILE A 326 -25.03 -11.93 0.73
CA ILE A 326 -25.40 -11.91 -0.67
C ILE A 326 -24.15 -11.64 -1.50
N LYS A 327 -23.91 -12.41 -2.56
CA LYS A 327 -22.88 -12.08 -3.53
C LYS A 327 -23.29 -10.83 -4.29
N TYR A 328 -22.34 -9.91 -4.48
CA TYR A 328 -22.57 -8.64 -5.19
C TYR A 328 -23.25 -8.85 -6.55
N ASP A 329 -22.71 -9.75 -7.37
CA ASP A 329 -23.25 -10.03 -8.72
C ASP A 329 -24.69 -10.55 -8.68
N ASP A 330 -25.04 -11.38 -7.68
CA ASP A 330 -26.40 -11.87 -7.50
C ASP A 330 -27.35 -10.74 -7.08
N PHE A 331 -26.90 -9.84 -6.22
CA PHE A 331 -27.71 -8.68 -5.81
C PHE A 331 -27.96 -7.73 -6.98
N VAL A 332 -26.93 -7.40 -7.76
CA VAL A 332 -27.06 -6.52 -8.94
C VAL A 332 -27.95 -7.14 -10.00
N SER A 333 -27.80 -8.45 -10.28
CA SER A 333 -28.57 -9.12 -11.34
C SER A 333 -30.04 -9.31 -11.00
N LEU A 334 -30.36 -9.56 -9.72
CA LEU A 334 -31.71 -9.79 -9.24
C LEU A 334 -32.43 -8.53 -8.76
N GLY A 335 -31.70 -7.46 -8.50
CA GLY A 335 -32.21 -6.11 -8.25
C GLY A 335 -32.74 -5.86 -6.83
N SER A 336 -32.97 -6.88 -6.00
CA SER A 336 -33.43 -6.70 -4.62
C SER A 336 -33.12 -7.89 -3.72
N GLU A 337 -33.05 -7.64 -2.41
CA GLU A 337 -32.87 -8.69 -1.39
C GLU A 337 -34.01 -9.72 -1.44
N ALA A 338 -35.26 -9.31 -1.68
CA ALA A 338 -36.39 -10.22 -1.80
C ALA A 338 -36.22 -11.20 -2.98
N ALA A 339 -35.81 -10.71 -4.15
CA ALA A 339 -35.56 -11.54 -5.31
C ALA A 339 -34.37 -12.51 -5.09
N VAL A 340 -33.33 -12.08 -4.37
CA VAL A 340 -32.21 -12.93 -4.00
C VAL A 340 -32.65 -14.07 -3.06
N LYS A 341 -33.52 -13.78 -2.09
CA LYS A 341 -34.11 -14.81 -1.19
C LYS A 341 -34.95 -15.80 -1.95
N GLU A 342 -35.83 -15.32 -2.85
CA GLU A 342 -36.66 -16.19 -3.72
C GLU A 342 -35.80 -17.10 -4.60
N ALA A 343 -34.68 -16.59 -5.11
CA ALA A 343 -33.70 -17.35 -5.90
C ALA A 343 -32.83 -18.31 -5.08
N GLY A 344 -32.94 -18.33 -3.77
CA GLY A 344 -32.14 -19.17 -2.86
C GLY A 344 -30.64 -18.84 -2.85
N LYS A 345 -30.30 -17.57 -3.08
CA LYS A 345 -28.92 -17.10 -3.21
C LYS A 345 -28.43 -16.25 -2.01
N MET A 346 -29.07 -16.41 -0.86
CA MET A 346 -28.73 -15.74 0.38
C MET A 346 -28.16 -16.71 1.42
#